data_576b87694063618b156b2de5abbf56c2
#
_entry.id   576b87694063618b156b2de5abbf56c2
#
_cell.length_a   1.000
_cell.length_b   1.000
_cell.length_c   1.000
_cell.angle_alpha   90.00
_cell.angle_beta   90.00
_cell.angle_gamma   90.00
#
_symmetry.space_group_name_H-M   'P 1'
#
loop_
_entity.id
_entity.type
_entity.pdbx_description
1 polymer ?
#
loop_
_entity_poly.entity_id
_entity_poly.type
_entity_poly.pdbx_seq_one_letter_code
_entity_poly.pdbx_strand_id
1 'polypeptide(L)'
;MKSHPFIGVDVSQHTLDIAQANHSGTLKIDNTASAIRQWLKGLPACCHIGVESTGDLHRLLVRCAITANHTVYVLNPRDLSHYARALGRRAKTDRLDAALIARYLAKEHENLHPYRLPTAVQSHLDELISRRHSVVAHQVALRQSFASMRNKPRSLAAALRALQALIAQIDQDLSELTTEDSQLRPIVQRLRTVVGFGPLLSASMAHALTRHPFAHADAFIAYIGYDPRVRDSGQKCGRRRLSKRGPAELR
;
A
#
# COMPACT_ATOMS: atom_id res chain seq x y z
N MET A 1 -3.51 28.46 18.94
CA MET A 1 -3.80 27.44 17.88
C MET A 1 -4.32 26.18 18.57
N LYS A 2 -5.52 25.71 18.24
CA LYS A 2 -6.03 24.43 18.77
C LYS A 2 -5.18 23.32 18.15
N SER A 3 -4.34 22.65 18.96
CA SER A 3 -3.58 21.50 18.47
C SER A 3 -4.56 20.36 18.17
N HIS A 4 -4.59 19.89 16.94
CA HIS A 4 -5.39 18.73 16.57
C HIS A 4 -4.80 17.46 17.20
N PRO A 5 -5.61 16.58 17.80
CA PRO A 5 -5.10 15.38 18.43
C PRO A 5 -4.47 14.41 17.41
N PHE A 6 -3.38 13.78 17.81
CA PHE A 6 -2.74 12.69 17.07
C PHE A 6 -3.14 11.36 17.67
N ILE A 7 -3.79 10.54 16.87
CA ILE A 7 -4.37 9.27 17.28
C ILE A 7 -3.71 8.14 16.48
N GLY A 8 -3.25 7.11 17.16
CA GLY A 8 -2.75 5.89 16.55
C GLY A 8 -3.76 4.76 16.71
N VAL A 9 -3.95 4.00 15.67
CA VAL A 9 -4.87 2.86 15.66
C VAL A 9 -4.13 1.63 15.16
N ASP A 10 -4.05 0.62 16.01
CA ASP A 10 -3.66 -0.72 15.60
C ASP A 10 -4.91 -1.52 15.21
N VAL A 11 -4.86 -2.15 14.04
CA VAL A 11 -6.03 -2.78 13.40
C VAL A 11 -5.86 -4.28 13.35
N SER A 12 -6.76 -4.99 13.99
CA SER A 12 -6.94 -6.43 13.85
C SER A 12 -8.21 -6.78 13.09
N GLN A 13 -8.41 -8.06 12.81
CA GLN A 13 -9.58 -8.53 12.08
C GLN A 13 -10.90 -8.15 12.78
N HIS A 14 -10.95 -8.22 14.10
CA HIS A 14 -12.16 -8.04 14.88
C HIS A 14 -12.17 -6.76 15.72
N THR A 15 -11.04 -6.20 16.05
CA THR A 15 -10.94 -5.06 16.97
C THR A 15 -9.94 -4.02 16.50
N LEU A 16 -10.12 -2.79 17.00
CA LEU A 16 -9.21 -1.67 16.87
C LEU A 16 -8.73 -1.31 18.28
N ASP A 17 -7.42 -1.26 18.47
CA ASP A 17 -6.79 -0.68 19.65
C ASP A 17 -6.37 0.76 19.33
N ILE A 18 -6.84 1.72 20.14
CA ILE A 18 -6.75 3.16 19.87
C ILE A 18 -6.00 3.84 20.98
N ALA A 19 -5.03 4.65 20.65
CA ALA A 19 -4.28 5.47 21.60
C ALA A 19 -4.14 6.90 21.08
N GLN A 20 -4.14 7.88 21.98
CA GLN A 20 -3.85 9.26 21.67
C GLN A 20 -2.43 9.62 22.14
N ALA A 21 -1.70 10.39 21.33
CA ALA A 21 -0.38 10.86 21.72
C ALA A 21 -0.47 11.69 23.02
N ASN A 22 0.49 11.48 23.92
CA ASN A 22 0.58 12.15 25.22
C ASN A 22 -0.57 11.84 26.22
N HIS A 23 -1.36 10.78 25.97
CA HIS A 23 -2.35 10.24 26.91
C HIS A 23 -2.01 8.81 27.29
N SER A 24 -2.26 8.45 28.55
CA SER A 24 -1.93 7.10 29.08
C SER A 24 -3.02 6.05 28.86
N GLY A 25 -4.17 6.44 28.34
CA GLY A 25 -5.31 5.54 28.09
C GLY A 25 -5.29 4.92 26.70
N THR A 26 -5.75 3.67 26.60
CA THR A 26 -6.08 3.00 25.32
C THR A 26 -7.55 2.65 25.32
N LEU A 27 -8.20 2.80 24.18
CA LEU A 27 -9.58 2.40 23.93
C LEU A 27 -9.57 1.21 22.98
N LYS A 28 -10.40 0.22 23.24
CA LYS A 28 -10.63 -0.91 22.34
C LYS A 28 -12.07 -0.89 21.84
N ILE A 29 -12.26 -0.99 20.55
CA ILE A 29 -13.58 -1.05 19.90
C ILE A 29 -13.61 -2.17 18.86
N ASP A 30 -14.80 -2.60 18.45
CA ASP A 30 -14.95 -3.57 17.36
C ASP A 30 -14.60 -2.95 16.01
N ASN A 31 -13.97 -3.73 15.12
CA ASN A 31 -13.68 -3.33 13.74
C ASN A 31 -14.92 -3.43 12.86
N THR A 32 -15.97 -2.69 13.22
CA THR A 32 -17.25 -2.60 12.49
C THR A 32 -17.55 -1.16 12.12
N ALA A 33 -18.28 -0.95 11.01
CA ALA A 33 -18.63 0.39 10.55
C ALA A 33 -19.44 1.18 11.60
N SER A 34 -20.27 0.50 12.39
CA SER A 34 -21.08 1.12 13.45
C SER A 34 -20.20 1.62 14.59
N ALA A 35 -19.35 0.75 15.15
CA ALA A 35 -18.46 1.10 16.26
C ALA A 35 -17.46 2.20 15.87
N ILE A 36 -16.89 2.11 14.67
CA ILE A 36 -15.96 3.12 14.16
C ILE A 36 -16.66 4.49 14.02
N ARG A 37 -17.84 4.54 13.39
CA ARG A 37 -18.58 5.80 13.24
C ARG A 37 -19.01 6.40 14.57
N GLN A 38 -19.40 5.56 15.55
CA GLN A 38 -19.76 6.01 16.90
C GLN A 38 -18.54 6.62 17.60
N TRP A 39 -17.39 5.97 17.53
CA TRP A 39 -16.15 6.48 18.07
C TRP A 39 -15.73 7.82 17.41
N LEU A 40 -15.76 7.89 16.10
CA LEU A 40 -15.38 9.11 15.35
C LEU A 40 -16.27 10.31 15.69
N LYS A 41 -17.57 10.11 15.98
CA LYS A 41 -18.48 11.18 16.42
C LYS A 41 -18.08 11.81 17.76
N GLY A 42 -17.40 11.05 18.62
CA GLY A 42 -16.90 11.53 19.91
C GLY A 42 -15.57 12.29 19.83
N LEU A 43 -14.92 12.31 18.66
CA LEU A 43 -13.65 13.00 18.49
C LEU A 43 -13.81 14.49 18.19
N PRO A 44 -12.83 15.32 18.58
CA PRO A 44 -12.73 16.70 18.09
C PRO A 44 -12.64 16.73 16.56
N ALA A 45 -13.07 17.86 15.98
CA ALA A 45 -12.95 18.04 14.53
C ALA A 45 -11.47 18.01 14.08
N CYS A 46 -11.23 17.45 12.89
CA CYS A 46 -9.92 17.49 12.22
C CYS A 46 -8.77 16.78 12.97
N CYS A 47 -9.02 15.64 13.63
CA CYS A 47 -7.95 14.82 14.20
C CYS A 47 -7.01 14.26 13.12
N HIS A 48 -5.75 14.02 13.49
CA HIS A 48 -4.78 13.26 12.71
C HIS A 48 -4.79 11.80 13.19
N ILE A 49 -5.16 10.87 12.29
CA ILE A 49 -5.30 9.45 12.61
C ILE A 49 -4.24 8.66 11.83
N GLY A 50 -3.34 8.00 12.54
CA GLY A 50 -2.35 7.07 11.97
C GLY A 50 -2.81 5.64 12.10
N VAL A 51 -2.59 4.85 11.05
CA VAL A 51 -2.90 3.42 11.01
C VAL A 51 -1.82 2.67 10.25
N GLU A 52 -1.45 1.48 10.72
CA GLU A 52 -0.50 0.64 10.01
C GLU A 52 -1.17 -0.04 8.80
N SER A 53 -0.46 -0.09 7.66
CA SER A 53 -0.94 -0.77 6.45
C SER A 53 -0.80 -2.29 6.57
N THR A 54 -1.69 -2.94 7.31
CA THR A 54 -1.73 -4.40 7.47
C THR A 54 -2.82 -4.99 6.58
N GLY A 55 -2.45 -5.52 5.41
CA GLY A 55 -3.40 -6.06 4.44
C GLY A 55 -4.54 -5.08 4.12
N ASP A 56 -5.78 -5.59 4.07
CA ASP A 56 -6.97 -4.80 3.78
C ASP A 56 -7.74 -4.34 5.03
N LEU A 57 -7.31 -4.77 6.22
CA LEU A 57 -8.04 -4.58 7.48
C LEU A 57 -8.25 -3.11 7.86
N HIS A 58 -7.31 -2.24 7.49
CA HIS A 58 -7.36 -0.80 7.79
C HIS A 58 -8.35 -0.02 6.88
N ARG A 59 -8.76 -0.58 5.73
CA ARG A 59 -9.53 0.16 4.72
C ARG A 59 -10.89 0.68 5.24
N LEU A 60 -11.56 -0.09 6.11
CA LEU A 60 -12.85 0.31 6.68
C LEU A 60 -12.69 1.55 7.57
N LEU A 61 -11.72 1.51 8.49
CA LEU A 61 -11.39 2.64 9.36
C LEU A 61 -11.03 3.89 8.55
N VAL A 62 -10.11 3.75 7.58
CA VAL A 62 -9.63 4.85 6.73
C VAL A 62 -10.80 5.53 6.01
N ARG A 63 -11.69 4.75 5.41
CA ARG A 63 -12.88 5.28 4.72
C ARG A 63 -13.79 6.04 5.68
N CYS A 64 -14.11 5.46 6.83
CA CYS A 64 -14.97 6.09 7.83
C CYS A 64 -14.36 7.40 8.36
N ALA A 65 -13.06 7.40 8.66
CA ALA A 65 -12.37 8.56 9.23
C ALA A 65 -12.26 9.73 8.23
N ILE A 66 -11.92 9.45 6.96
CA ILE A 66 -11.89 10.49 5.92
C ILE A 66 -13.29 11.04 5.65
N THR A 67 -14.32 10.19 5.61
CA THR A 67 -15.71 10.63 5.44
C THR A 67 -16.17 11.50 6.62
N ALA A 68 -15.59 11.30 7.81
CA ALA A 68 -15.85 12.14 9.00
C ALA A 68 -14.94 13.38 9.07
N ASN A 69 -14.27 13.76 7.97
CA ASN A 69 -13.36 14.91 7.85
C ASN A 69 -12.14 14.87 8.78
N HIS A 70 -11.62 13.68 9.10
CA HIS A 70 -10.33 13.53 9.76
C HIS A 70 -9.21 13.33 8.74
N THR A 71 -8.00 13.76 9.11
CA THR A 71 -6.80 13.53 8.30
C THR A 71 -6.21 12.17 8.65
N VAL A 72 -6.11 11.27 7.66
CA VAL A 72 -5.63 9.90 7.90
C VAL A 72 -4.26 9.68 7.27
N TYR A 73 -3.38 8.97 7.97
CA TYR A 73 -2.06 8.57 7.51
C TYR A 73 -1.97 7.03 7.56
N VAL A 74 -1.76 6.42 6.42
CA VAL A 74 -1.50 4.96 6.30
C VAL A 74 0.01 4.76 6.34
N LEU A 75 0.49 4.17 7.43
CA LEU A 75 1.91 4.10 7.77
C LEU A 75 2.51 2.76 7.34
N ASN A 76 3.77 2.80 6.90
CA ASN A 76 4.48 1.61 6.50
C ASN A 76 4.92 0.80 7.74
N PRO A 77 4.62 -0.52 7.82
CA PRO A 77 5.03 -1.38 8.94
C PRO A 77 6.54 -1.39 9.22
N ARG A 78 7.35 -1.24 8.17
CA ARG A 78 8.82 -1.20 8.30
C ARG A 78 9.29 0.05 9.03
N ASP A 79 8.70 1.20 8.72
CA ASP A 79 9.08 2.47 9.33
C ASP A 79 8.68 2.49 10.82
N LEU A 80 7.50 1.98 11.15
CA LEU A 80 7.07 1.77 12.54
C LEU A 80 7.99 0.80 13.29
N SER A 81 8.38 -0.31 12.66
CA SER A 81 9.32 -1.26 13.25
C SER A 81 10.71 -0.66 13.51
N HIS A 82 11.21 0.16 12.57
CA HIS A 82 12.48 0.88 12.74
C HIS A 82 12.38 1.92 13.89
N TYR A 83 11.28 2.64 13.95
CA TYR A 83 11.02 3.60 14.99
C TYR A 83 10.90 2.95 16.38
N ALA A 84 10.21 1.81 16.49
CA ALA A 84 10.14 1.01 17.71
C ALA A 84 11.53 0.59 18.21
N ARG A 85 12.40 0.12 17.31
CA ARG A 85 13.78 -0.25 17.63
C ARG A 85 14.61 0.94 18.09
N ALA A 86 14.47 2.09 17.43
CA ALA A 86 15.17 3.33 17.84
C ALA A 86 14.77 3.79 19.25
N LEU A 87 13.55 3.45 19.69
CA LEU A 87 13.08 3.70 21.07
C LEU A 87 13.49 2.62 22.08
N GLY A 88 14.27 1.60 21.65
CA GLY A 88 14.70 0.49 22.53
C GLY A 88 13.57 -0.48 22.91
N ARG A 89 12.40 -0.40 22.24
CA ARG A 89 11.27 -1.27 22.55
C ARG A 89 11.49 -2.69 22.01
N ARG A 90 11.38 -3.69 22.89
CA ARG A 90 11.51 -5.12 22.55
C ARG A 90 10.18 -5.89 22.62
N ALA A 91 9.23 -5.41 23.44
CA ALA A 91 7.93 -6.05 23.59
C ALA A 91 6.94 -5.55 22.52
N LYS A 92 6.25 -6.49 21.87
CA LYS A 92 5.18 -6.23 20.91
C LYS A 92 3.85 -6.59 21.59
N THR A 93 2.99 -5.59 21.79
CA THR A 93 1.58 -5.78 22.21
C THR A 93 0.72 -4.74 21.48
N ASP A 94 -0.51 -5.09 21.14
CA ASP A 94 -1.44 -4.25 20.37
C ASP A 94 -1.63 -2.84 20.98
N ARG A 95 -1.66 -2.74 22.32
CA ARG A 95 -1.73 -1.45 23.02
C ARG A 95 -0.47 -0.59 22.85
N LEU A 96 0.70 -1.23 22.87
CA LEU A 96 1.96 -0.54 22.65
C LEU A 96 2.12 -0.12 21.21
N ASP A 97 1.54 -0.87 20.30
CA ASP A 97 1.59 -0.58 18.87
C ASP A 97 0.71 0.63 18.53
N ALA A 98 -0.52 0.74 19.06
CA ALA A 98 -1.36 1.94 18.90
C ALA A 98 -0.71 3.22 19.49
N ALA A 99 -0.12 3.12 20.68
CA ALA A 99 0.59 4.25 21.31
C ALA A 99 1.88 4.63 20.54
N LEU A 100 2.56 3.64 19.97
CA LEU A 100 3.72 3.88 19.10
C LEU A 100 3.32 4.60 17.82
N ILE A 101 2.23 4.17 17.17
CA ILE A 101 1.67 4.81 15.97
C ILE A 101 1.30 6.27 16.28
N ALA A 102 0.60 6.53 17.39
CA ALA A 102 0.24 7.90 17.79
C ALA A 102 1.48 8.79 18.01
N ARG A 103 2.49 8.26 18.69
CA ARG A 103 3.76 8.96 18.94
C ARG A 103 4.54 9.22 17.66
N TYR A 104 4.64 8.23 16.78
CA TYR A 104 5.29 8.37 15.47
C TYR A 104 4.60 9.47 14.66
N LEU A 105 3.28 9.39 14.52
CA LEU A 105 2.50 10.38 13.81
C LEU A 105 2.68 11.79 14.37
N ALA A 106 2.64 11.97 15.69
CA ALA A 106 2.83 13.28 16.33
C ALA A 106 4.21 13.90 16.05
N LYS A 107 5.24 13.08 15.81
CA LYS A 107 6.60 13.54 15.55
C LYS A 107 6.90 13.74 14.07
N GLU A 108 6.32 12.92 13.20
CA GLU A 108 6.70 12.83 11.80
C GLU A 108 5.63 13.33 10.83
N HIS A 109 4.44 13.76 11.29
CA HIS A 109 3.30 14.10 10.42
C HIS A 109 3.62 15.14 9.35
N GLU A 110 4.54 16.07 9.62
CA GLU A 110 4.98 17.09 8.64
C GLU A 110 5.72 16.47 7.45
N ASN A 111 6.37 15.31 7.66
CA ASN A 111 7.10 14.57 6.64
C ASN A 111 6.25 13.48 5.98
N LEU A 112 5.00 13.30 6.45
CA LEU A 112 4.09 12.28 5.96
C LEU A 112 3.03 12.87 5.03
N HIS A 113 2.61 12.08 4.05
CA HIS A 113 1.52 12.48 3.16
C HIS A 113 0.18 11.94 3.66
N PRO A 114 -0.84 12.81 3.84
CA PRO A 114 -2.18 12.36 4.15
C PRO A 114 -2.71 11.38 3.09
N TYR A 115 -3.34 10.32 3.54
CA TYR A 115 -3.95 9.33 2.66
C TYR A 115 -5.19 9.93 1.97
N ARG A 116 -5.29 9.72 0.67
CA ARG A 116 -6.45 10.10 -0.13
C ARG A 116 -7.21 8.86 -0.53
N LEU A 117 -8.52 8.88 -0.40
CA LEU A 117 -9.35 7.77 -0.91
C LEU A 117 -9.14 7.64 -2.41
N PRO A 118 -8.94 6.42 -2.92
CA PRO A 118 -8.89 6.19 -4.35
C PRO A 118 -10.27 6.46 -4.96
N THR A 119 -10.29 6.90 -6.21
CA THR A 119 -11.51 6.93 -7.02
C THR A 119 -11.98 5.50 -7.30
N ALA A 120 -13.21 5.33 -7.81
CA ALA A 120 -13.71 4.02 -8.21
C ALA A 120 -12.80 3.38 -9.28
N VAL A 121 -12.35 4.18 -10.27
CA VAL A 121 -11.43 3.75 -11.32
C VAL A 121 -10.08 3.31 -10.72
N GLN A 122 -9.50 4.13 -9.84
CA GLN A 122 -8.23 3.80 -9.17
C GLN A 122 -8.33 2.52 -8.33
N SER A 123 -9.46 2.33 -7.62
CA SER A 123 -9.69 1.10 -6.84
C SER A 123 -9.79 -0.14 -7.72
N HIS A 124 -10.48 -0.01 -8.86
CA HIS A 124 -10.62 -1.10 -9.83
C HIS A 124 -9.27 -1.44 -10.50
N LEU A 125 -8.46 -0.44 -10.84
CA LEU A 125 -7.10 -0.65 -11.34
C LEU A 125 -6.22 -1.39 -10.33
N ASP A 126 -6.22 -0.97 -9.06
CA ASP A 126 -5.49 -1.66 -7.99
C ASP A 126 -5.89 -3.14 -7.91
N GLU A 127 -7.18 -3.41 -7.99
CA GLU A 127 -7.70 -4.77 -7.95
C GLU A 127 -7.26 -5.59 -9.16
N LEU A 128 -7.43 -5.10 -10.37
CA LEU A 128 -7.04 -5.79 -11.60
C LEU A 128 -5.52 -6.08 -11.64
N ILE A 129 -4.68 -5.09 -11.32
CA ILE A 129 -3.22 -5.25 -11.27
C ILE A 129 -2.82 -6.31 -10.25
N SER A 130 -3.39 -6.25 -9.04
CA SER A 130 -3.11 -7.21 -7.97
C SER A 130 -3.55 -8.63 -8.35
N ARG A 131 -4.76 -8.80 -8.90
CA ARG A 131 -5.27 -10.11 -9.34
C ARG A 131 -4.44 -10.69 -10.48
N ARG A 132 -4.09 -9.86 -11.47
CA ARG A 132 -3.20 -10.28 -12.55
C ARG A 132 -1.88 -10.83 -12.01
N HIS A 133 -1.24 -10.09 -11.10
CA HIS A 133 0.02 -10.53 -10.48
C HIS A 133 -0.15 -11.89 -9.79
N SER A 134 -1.21 -12.08 -9.02
CA SER A 134 -1.53 -13.33 -8.35
C SER A 134 -1.73 -14.49 -9.35
N VAL A 135 -2.49 -14.29 -10.41
CA VAL A 135 -2.76 -15.33 -11.43
C VAL A 135 -1.46 -15.72 -12.14
N VAL A 136 -0.62 -14.75 -12.50
CA VAL A 136 0.70 -15.03 -13.11
C VAL A 136 1.59 -15.81 -12.16
N ALA A 137 1.66 -15.44 -10.87
CA ALA A 137 2.42 -16.17 -9.87
C ALA A 137 1.95 -17.61 -9.71
N HIS A 138 0.64 -17.87 -9.67
CA HIS A 138 0.08 -19.23 -9.64
C HIS A 138 0.37 -20.01 -10.90
N GLN A 139 0.29 -19.38 -12.09
CA GLN A 139 0.64 -20.03 -13.36
C GLN A 139 2.11 -20.47 -13.38
N VAL A 140 3.02 -19.60 -12.90
CA VAL A 140 4.46 -19.91 -12.81
C VAL A 140 4.69 -21.04 -11.81
N ALA A 141 4.10 -20.97 -10.62
CA ALA A 141 4.21 -22.01 -9.60
C ALA A 141 3.71 -23.37 -10.11
N LEU A 142 2.56 -23.36 -10.81
CA LEU A 142 2.01 -24.58 -11.39
C LEU A 142 2.94 -25.16 -12.47
N ARG A 143 3.51 -24.36 -13.36
CA ARG A 143 4.49 -24.80 -14.36
C ARG A 143 5.73 -25.40 -13.69
N GLN A 144 6.25 -24.75 -12.65
CA GLN A 144 7.46 -25.20 -11.95
C GLN A 144 7.22 -26.51 -11.19
N SER A 145 6.07 -26.68 -10.53
CA SER A 145 5.76 -27.91 -9.77
C SER A 145 5.69 -29.16 -10.66
N PHE A 146 5.38 -29.01 -11.94
CA PHE A 146 5.36 -30.11 -12.90
C PHE A 146 6.58 -30.14 -13.84
N ALA A 147 7.57 -29.25 -13.65
CA ALA A 147 8.69 -29.11 -14.59
C ALA A 147 9.51 -30.41 -14.75
N SER A 148 9.82 -31.07 -13.63
CA SER A 148 10.60 -32.30 -13.58
C SER A 148 9.81 -33.58 -13.86
N MET A 149 8.49 -33.49 -13.99
CA MET A 149 7.64 -34.66 -14.17
C MET A 149 7.70 -35.18 -15.63
N ARG A 150 8.10 -36.45 -15.80
CA ARG A 150 8.24 -37.08 -17.13
C ARG A 150 6.90 -37.24 -17.84
N ASN A 151 5.88 -37.73 -17.11
CA ASN A 151 4.52 -37.92 -17.63
C ASN A 151 3.58 -36.90 -16.98
N LYS A 152 3.35 -35.76 -17.66
CA LYS A 152 2.47 -34.72 -17.18
C LYS A 152 0.99 -35.07 -17.36
N PRO A 153 0.11 -34.76 -16.38
CA PRO A 153 -1.33 -34.96 -16.54
C PRO A 153 -1.88 -34.19 -17.74
N ARG A 154 -2.79 -34.81 -18.51
CA ARG A 154 -3.39 -34.16 -19.67
C ARG A 154 -4.15 -32.89 -19.32
N SER A 155 -4.75 -32.82 -18.12
CA SER A 155 -5.46 -31.65 -17.57
C SER A 155 -4.55 -30.45 -17.31
N LEU A 156 -3.25 -30.64 -17.11
CA LEU A 156 -2.31 -29.56 -16.87
C LEU A 156 -2.30 -28.51 -17.99
N ALA A 157 -2.27 -28.97 -19.23
CA ALA A 157 -2.29 -28.09 -20.40
C ALA A 157 -3.59 -27.28 -20.49
N ALA A 158 -4.72 -27.88 -20.13
CA ALA A 158 -6.02 -27.19 -20.08
C ALA A 158 -6.04 -26.14 -18.96
N ALA A 159 -5.56 -26.47 -17.76
CA ALA A 159 -5.47 -25.53 -16.65
C ALA A 159 -4.57 -24.32 -16.97
N LEU A 160 -3.39 -24.56 -17.56
CA LEU A 160 -2.48 -23.47 -17.97
C LEU A 160 -3.09 -22.57 -19.06
N ARG A 161 -3.86 -23.15 -20.02
CA ARG A 161 -4.58 -22.35 -21.01
C ARG A 161 -5.68 -21.50 -20.39
N ALA A 162 -6.43 -22.07 -19.42
CA ALA A 162 -7.46 -21.30 -18.71
C ALA A 162 -6.86 -20.11 -17.92
N LEU A 163 -5.73 -20.32 -17.23
CA LEU A 163 -5.01 -19.24 -16.56
C LEU A 163 -4.51 -18.18 -17.55
N GLN A 164 -4.03 -18.61 -18.72
CA GLN A 164 -3.57 -17.68 -19.76
C GLN A 164 -4.74 -16.85 -20.33
N ALA A 165 -5.91 -17.46 -20.54
CA ALA A 165 -7.11 -16.76 -20.98
C ALA A 165 -7.58 -15.73 -19.93
N LEU A 166 -7.54 -16.10 -18.66
CA LEU A 166 -7.87 -15.17 -17.56
C LEU A 166 -6.90 -13.98 -17.51
N ILE A 167 -5.60 -14.21 -17.69
CA ILE A 167 -4.60 -13.12 -17.77
C ILE A 167 -4.92 -12.19 -18.94
N ALA A 168 -5.23 -12.75 -20.13
CA ALA A 168 -5.56 -11.97 -21.31
C ALA A 168 -6.84 -11.13 -21.11
N GLN A 169 -7.85 -11.68 -20.44
CA GLN A 169 -9.07 -10.93 -20.09
C GLN A 169 -8.75 -9.75 -19.16
N ILE A 170 -7.96 -9.98 -18.08
CA ILE A 170 -7.55 -8.90 -17.17
C ILE A 170 -6.74 -7.83 -17.91
N ASP A 171 -5.86 -8.22 -18.85
CA ASP A 171 -5.08 -7.27 -19.65
C ASP A 171 -5.97 -6.43 -20.57
N GLN A 172 -7.05 -7.00 -21.09
CA GLN A 172 -8.06 -6.28 -21.85
C GLN A 172 -8.82 -5.30 -20.96
N ASP A 173 -9.34 -5.74 -19.82
CA ASP A 173 -10.07 -4.90 -18.86
C ASP A 173 -9.21 -3.71 -18.40
N LEU A 174 -7.92 -3.92 -18.14
CA LEU A 174 -6.95 -2.85 -17.81
C LEU A 174 -6.80 -1.84 -18.96
N SER A 175 -6.73 -2.32 -20.20
CA SER A 175 -6.59 -1.47 -21.38
C SER A 175 -7.85 -0.62 -21.62
N GLU A 176 -9.03 -1.22 -21.49
CA GLU A 176 -10.32 -0.52 -21.61
C GLU A 176 -10.46 0.56 -20.54
N LEU A 177 -10.25 0.20 -19.27
CA LEU A 177 -10.36 1.12 -18.14
C LEU A 177 -9.41 2.33 -18.26
N THR A 178 -8.17 2.09 -18.69
CA THR A 178 -7.19 3.17 -18.87
C THR A 178 -7.43 4.01 -20.12
N THR A 179 -8.15 3.48 -21.10
CA THR A 179 -8.52 4.22 -22.33
C THR A 179 -9.76 5.08 -22.12
N GLU A 180 -10.69 4.63 -21.29
CA GLU A 180 -11.94 5.36 -21.01
C GLU A 180 -11.71 6.51 -20.02
N ASP A 181 -10.82 6.35 -19.04
CA ASP A 181 -10.55 7.38 -18.05
C ASP A 181 -9.79 8.58 -18.65
N SER A 182 -10.34 9.77 -18.46
CA SER A 182 -9.81 11.01 -19.04
C SER A 182 -8.47 11.45 -18.44
N GLN A 183 -8.15 11.06 -17.22
CA GLN A 183 -6.88 11.38 -16.55
C GLN A 183 -5.78 10.37 -16.89
N LEU A 184 -6.13 9.10 -16.99
CA LEU A 184 -5.17 8.03 -17.26
C LEU A 184 -4.77 7.94 -18.73
N ARG A 185 -5.72 8.12 -19.65
CA ARG A 185 -5.52 8.01 -21.11
C ARG A 185 -4.28 8.78 -21.62
N PRO A 186 -4.14 10.10 -21.37
CA PRO A 186 -3.01 10.85 -21.91
C PRO A 186 -1.67 10.37 -21.34
N ILE A 187 -1.64 9.93 -20.09
CA ILE A 187 -0.43 9.41 -19.43
C ILE A 187 -0.05 8.07 -20.05
N VAL A 188 -1.00 7.14 -20.18
CA VAL A 188 -0.77 5.82 -20.79
C VAL A 188 -0.31 5.96 -22.24
N GLN A 189 -0.94 6.83 -23.04
CA GLN A 189 -0.54 7.10 -24.42
C GLN A 189 0.91 7.58 -24.50
N ARG A 190 1.30 8.53 -23.64
CA ARG A 190 2.68 9.03 -23.58
C ARG A 190 3.67 7.95 -23.12
N LEU A 191 3.35 7.15 -22.12
CA LEU A 191 4.21 6.06 -21.65
C LEU A 191 4.41 5.00 -22.74
N ARG A 192 3.39 4.68 -23.51
CA ARG A 192 3.48 3.70 -24.61
C ARG A 192 4.34 4.12 -25.80
N THR A 193 4.74 5.37 -25.90
CA THR A 193 5.73 5.80 -26.90
C THR A 193 7.15 5.38 -26.53
N VAL A 194 7.39 5.00 -25.29
CA VAL A 194 8.70 4.55 -24.79
C VAL A 194 8.87 3.06 -25.10
N VAL A 195 9.96 2.69 -25.74
CA VAL A 195 10.28 1.28 -26.06
C VAL A 195 10.38 0.46 -24.77
N GLY A 196 9.69 -0.67 -24.71
CA GLY A 196 9.63 -1.52 -23.53
C GLY A 196 8.44 -1.27 -22.59
N PHE A 197 7.70 -0.18 -22.79
CA PHE A 197 6.49 0.10 -22.01
C PHE A 197 5.26 -0.57 -22.65
N GLY A 198 5.01 -1.81 -22.23
CA GLY A 198 3.80 -2.53 -22.59
C GLY A 198 2.54 -2.00 -21.90
N PRO A 199 1.34 -2.49 -22.27
CA PRO A 199 0.06 -2.02 -21.73
C PRO A 199 0.00 -2.07 -20.19
N LEU A 200 0.40 -3.19 -19.59
CA LEU A 200 0.38 -3.38 -18.15
C LEU A 200 1.29 -2.38 -17.41
N LEU A 201 2.56 -2.26 -17.86
CA LEU A 201 3.50 -1.34 -17.21
C LEU A 201 3.01 0.10 -17.34
N SER A 202 2.51 0.49 -18.51
CA SER A 202 1.96 1.83 -18.73
C SER A 202 0.74 2.10 -17.85
N ALA A 203 -0.18 1.15 -17.71
CA ALA A 203 -1.34 1.26 -16.82
C ALA A 203 -0.90 1.38 -15.34
N SER A 204 0.00 0.51 -14.89
CA SER A 204 0.50 0.52 -13.50
C SER A 204 1.25 1.80 -13.16
N MET A 205 2.07 2.32 -14.08
CA MET A 205 2.77 3.59 -13.88
C MET A 205 1.83 4.79 -13.91
N ALA A 206 0.88 4.83 -14.85
CA ALA A 206 -0.13 5.89 -14.90
C ALA A 206 -0.98 5.91 -13.62
N HIS A 207 -1.35 4.73 -13.12
CA HIS A 207 -2.05 4.60 -11.86
C HIS A 207 -1.23 5.17 -10.69
N ALA A 208 0.03 4.78 -10.55
CA ALA A 208 0.91 5.29 -9.49
C ALA A 208 1.09 6.82 -9.57
N LEU A 209 1.28 7.38 -10.78
CA LEU A 209 1.44 8.82 -11.01
C LEU A 209 0.18 9.62 -10.68
N THR A 210 -1.00 9.07 -10.91
CA THR A 210 -2.27 9.74 -10.56
C THR A 210 -2.66 9.55 -9.09
N ARG A 211 -2.18 8.47 -8.46
CA ARG A 211 -2.47 8.14 -7.06
C ARG A 211 -1.63 8.94 -6.06
N HIS A 212 -0.40 9.25 -6.41
CA HIS A 212 0.57 9.92 -5.54
C HIS A 212 1.11 11.19 -6.17
N PRO A 213 1.09 12.33 -5.45
CA PRO A 213 1.74 13.56 -5.91
C PRO A 213 3.26 13.43 -5.73
N PHE A 214 3.99 13.22 -6.82
CA PHE A 214 5.45 13.22 -6.80
C PHE A 214 5.97 14.62 -7.07
N ALA A 215 6.87 15.12 -6.22
CA ALA A 215 7.46 16.46 -6.37
C ALA A 215 8.43 16.53 -7.57
N HIS A 216 9.12 15.41 -7.87
CA HIS A 216 10.11 15.28 -8.94
C HIS A 216 10.32 13.81 -9.30
N ALA A 217 11.04 13.55 -10.40
CA ALA A 217 11.29 12.21 -10.93
C ALA A 217 12.00 11.29 -9.92
N ASP A 218 12.96 11.80 -9.14
CA ASP A 218 13.69 10.99 -8.15
C ASP A 218 12.77 10.49 -7.03
N ALA A 219 11.74 11.26 -6.66
CA ALA A 219 10.73 10.81 -5.70
C ALA A 219 9.95 9.60 -6.23
N PHE A 220 9.63 9.59 -7.53
CA PHE A 220 9.02 8.43 -8.17
C PHE A 220 9.98 7.24 -8.26
N ILE A 221 11.26 7.47 -8.61
CA ILE A 221 12.31 6.44 -8.64
C ILE A 221 12.46 5.79 -7.25
N ALA A 222 12.47 6.58 -6.18
CA ALA A 222 12.51 6.10 -4.82
C ALA A 222 11.23 5.31 -4.45
N TYR A 223 10.06 5.81 -4.87
CA TYR A 223 8.77 5.14 -4.65
C TYR A 223 8.74 3.74 -5.28
N ILE A 224 9.22 3.55 -6.50
CA ILE A 224 9.30 2.24 -7.14
C ILE A 224 10.46 1.38 -6.63
N GLY A 225 11.36 1.93 -5.81
CA GLY A 225 12.46 1.23 -5.18
C GLY A 225 13.66 0.99 -6.08
N TYR A 226 13.88 1.88 -7.06
CA TYR A 226 15.07 1.89 -7.92
C TYR A 226 16.20 2.80 -7.40
N ASP A 227 15.98 3.46 -6.27
CA ASP A 227 17.01 4.23 -5.58
C ASP A 227 18.14 3.31 -5.08
N PRO A 228 19.43 3.70 -5.25
CA PRO A 228 20.55 2.90 -4.77
C PRO A 228 20.70 3.02 -3.26
N ARG A 229 20.80 1.88 -2.56
CA ARG A 229 21.21 1.85 -1.16
C ARG A 229 22.71 2.06 -1.05
N VAL A 230 23.11 3.06 -0.31
CA VAL A 230 24.49 3.31 0.07
C VAL A 230 24.77 2.63 1.41
N ARG A 231 25.89 1.90 1.51
CA ARG A 231 26.38 1.26 2.74
C ARG A 231 27.86 1.58 2.92
N ASP A 232 28.18 2.86 2.99
CA ASP A 232 29.54 3.29 3.22
C ASP A 232 29.76 3.55 4.71
N SER A 233 30.90 3.20 5.25
CA SER A 233 31.31 3.48 6.63
C SER A 233 32.81 3.77 6.67
N GLY A 234 33.19 4.99 7.02
CA GLY A 234 34.58 5.42 7.04
C GLY A 234 35.25 5.20 5.67
N GLN A 235 36.36 4.45 5.64
CA GLN A 235 37.08 4.14 4.39
C GLN A 235 36.47 2.98 3.58
N LYS A 236 35.40 2.34 4.08
CA LYS A 236 34.80 1.17 3.43
C LYS A 236 33.65 1.59 2.52
N CYS A 237 33.84 1.47 1.19
CA CYS A 237 32.79 1.59 0.21
C CYS A 237 32.01 0.29 0.08
N GLY A 238 30.71 0.29 0.45
CA GLY A 238 29.84 -0.87 0.33
C GLY A 238 29.29 -1.04 -1.09
N ARG A 239 28.90 -2.29 -1.42
CA ARG A 239 28.28 -2.60 -2.72
C ARG A 239 26.93 -1.89 -2.86
N ARG A 240 26.73 -1.13 -3.92
CA ARG A 240 25.45 -0.49 -4.28
C ARG A 240 24.42 -1.54 -4.64
N ARG A 241 23.21 -1.43 -4.11
CA ARG A 241 22.07 -2.29 -4.44
C ARG A 241 20.80 -1.45 -4.47
N LEU A 242 19.84 -1.82 -5.30
CA LEU A 242 18.52 -1.17 -5.33
C LEU A 242 17.81 -1.33 -3.99
N SER A 243 17.05 -0.32 -3.57
CA SER A 243 16.33 -0.32 -2.29
C SER A 243 15.23 -1.38 -2.26
N LYS A 244 14.55 -1.60 -3.39
CA LYS A 244 13.42 -2.52 -3.55
C LYS A 244 12.29 -2.26 -2.54
N ARG A 245 12.13 -1.01 -2.07
CA ARG A 245 11.13 -0.64 -1.06
C ARG A 245 9.72 -0.47 -1.61
N GLY A 246 9.60 -0.22 -2.90
CA GLY A 246 8.32 0.08 -3.55
C GLY A 246 7.55 -1.14 -4.05
N PRO A 247 6.44 -0.90 -4.77
CA PRO A 247 5.60 -1.93 -5.37
C PRO A 247 6.39 -2.82 -6.32
N ALA A 248 6.26 -4.15 -6.17
CA ALA A 248 7.03 -5.10 -6.97
C ALA A 248 6.59 -5.12 -8.44
N GLU A 249 5.35 -4.82 -8.70
CA GLU A 249 4.70 -4.77 -10.01
C GLU A 249 5.20 -3.63 -10.90
N LEU A 250 5.87 -2.63 -10.33
CA LEU A 250 6.47 -1.51 -11.07
C LEU A 250 7.98 -1.69 -11.34
N ARG A 251 8.55 -2.84 -10.98
CA ARG A 251 10.00 -3.13 -11.13
C ARG A 251 10.30 -4.16 -12.19
#